data_0871d584a0b763f5986d3863d61f7904
#
_entry.id   0871d584a0b763f5986d3863d61f7904
#
_cell.length_a   1.000
_cell.length_b   1.000
_cell.length_c   1.000
_cell.angle_alpha   90.00
_cell.angle_beta   90.00
_cell.angle_gamma   90.00
#
_symmetry.space_group_name_H-M   'P 1'
#
loop_
_entity.id
_entity.type
_entity.pdbx_description
1 polymer ?
#
loop_
_entity_poly.entity_id
_entity_poly.type
_entity_poly.pdbx_seq_one_letter_code
_entity_poly.pdbx_strand_id
1 'polypeptide(L)'
;MLNFSILKTQSELLQWRQEQKSEVGFVPTMGGLHHGHCQLIKAAQSSNSQKKSKVLVSVFVNPLQFGPTEDFKSYPRNLQNDIEIARKAGANAIWAPSTNQIFKGGKDSIFRIQVPEKLQSRLCGAKRIGHFDGVATVIIHLLKNVQPNFLVLGEKDWQQYVIIRELIQALGLPIQVRGVATIRAQDGLPYSSRNQYLSQSERVQSLALPRELLKAANNFKQGKILDLKKTRSSLEQEGLNVEYLEVVNPHNLQPAKPSENYSLLAASVRCGTTRLIDHTFLMTRKPIIAIDGPAGAGKSTVTRAFAERLGLLYLDTGAMYRAVAWLIEQTGVDPKDQNKISKVLEKLSLVLKPTKTTTKVIINGNEVTEAIRSPSVTSIVSLVATQPLVREALTTQQKAMGESGGLVAEGRDIGTAVFPDAELKIFLTASTTERARRRMIDLQNQGFAKPDFDNLKQEIKERDHMDKSRSLSPLIKAKDAKELVTDGMNIEQVIEVIEQLFREKVPEEVWPTPSN
;
A
#
# COMPACT_ATOMS: atom_id res chain seq x y z
N MET A 1 -10.35 -33.81 -0.64
CA MET A 1 -10.14 -33.16 0.68
C MET A 1 -8.76 -32.54 0.67
N LEU A 2 -8.62 -31.25 0.98
CA LEU A 2 -7.31 -30.61 1.09
C LEU A 2 -6.56 -31.28 2.25
N ASN A 3 -5.37 -31.85 1.98
CA ASN A 3 -4.52 -32.46 3.01
C ASN A 3 -4.07 -31.37 3.98
N PHE A 4 -4.60 -31.35 5.20
CA PHE A 4 -4.21 -30.43 6.26
C PHE A 4 -3.23 -31.13 7.20
N SER A 5 -2.04 -30.55 7.38
CA SER A 5 -0.97 -31.16 8.19
C SER A 5 -0.86 -30.48 9.55
N ILE A 6 -0.72 -31.30 10.61
CA ILE A 6 -0.42 -30.82 11.98
C ILE A 6 1.04 -31.15 12.25
N LEU A 7 1.87 -30.12 12.39
CA LEU A 7 3.31 -30.22 12.52
C LEU A 7 3.70 -29.85 13.97
N LYS A 8 4.38 -30.74 14.67
CA LYS A 8 4.80 -30.55 16.08
C LYS A 8 6.30 -30.46 16.23
N THR A 9 7.04 -30.94 15.24
CA THR A 9 8.50 -30.97 15.26
C THR A 9 9.11 -30.15 14.13
N GLN A 10 10.38 -29.79 14.30
CA GLN A 10 11.16 -29.12 13.24
C GLN A 10 11.36 -30.04 12.02
N SER A 11 11.52 -31.34 12.24
CA SER A 11 11.69 -32.31 11.14
C SER A 11 10.42 -32.41 10.29
N GLU A 12 9.24 -32.49 10.92
CA GLU A 12 7.95 -32.49 10.21
C GLU A 12 7.74 -31.19 9.41
N LEU A 13 8.13 -30.04 9.99
CA LEU A 13 8.08 -28.75 9.28
C LEU A 13 8.99 -28.76 8.05
N LEU A 14 10.24 -29.21 8.17
CA LEU A 14 11.20 -29.25 7.08
C LEU A 14 10.73 -30.19 5.98
N GLN A 15 10.23 -31.37 6.33
CA GLN A 15 9.65 -32.31 5.36
C GLN A 15 8.48 -31.68 4.63
N TRP A 16 7.49 -31.13 5.37
CA TRP A 16 6.35 -30.44 4.78
C TRP A 16 6.79 -29.33 3.84
N ARG A 17 7.79 -28.52 4.24
CA ARG A 17 8.28 -27.39 3.43
C ARG A 17 8.94 -27.84 2.12
N GLN A 18 9.73 -28.92 2.15
CA GLN A 18 10.39 -29.51 0.97
C GLN A 18 9.38 -30.04 -0.08
N GLU A 19 8.25 -30.52 0.38
CA GLU A 19 7.18 -31.03 -0.51
C GLU A 19 6.45 -29.89 -1.26
N GLN A 20 6.57 -28.63 -0.80
CA GLN A 20 5.87 -27.51 -1.42
C GLN A 20 6.59 -27.00 -2.66
N LYS A 21 5.95 -27.14 -3.84
CA LYS A 21 6.42 -26.59 -5.12
C LYS A 21 5.86 -25.19 -5.42
N SER A 22 4.85 -24.76 -4.68
CA SER A 22 4.21 -23.45 -4.77
C SER A 22 4.73 -22.51 -3.67
N GLU A 23 4.46 -21.22 -3.82
CA GLU A 23 4.75 -20.25 -2.77
C GLU A 23 4.12 -20.63 -1.44
N VAL A 24 4.82 -20.32 -0.35
CA VAL A 24 4.36 -20.52 1.01
C VAL A 24 4.13 -19.17 1.68
N GLY A 25 2.86 -18.90 2.03
CA GLY A 25 2.47 -17.80 2.90
C GLY A 25 2.49 -18.24 4.37
N PHE A 26 3.04 -17.38 5.22
CA PHE A 26 3.18 -17.68 6.65
C PHE A 26 2.36 -16.71 7.49
N VAL A 27 1.61 -17.26 8.44
CA VAL A 27 0.79 -16.50 9.41
C VAL A 27 1.26 -16.87 10.83
N PRO A 28 2.19 -16.10 11.43
CA PRO A 28 2.63 -16.34 12.80
C PRO A 28 1.55 -15.90 13.80
N THR A 29 1.21 -16.78 14.75
CA THR A 29 0.27 -16.48 15.83
C THR A 29 0.75 -17.02 17.16
N MET A 30 0.16 -16.53 18.24
CA MET A 30 0.35 -17.09 19.58
C MET A 30 -0.75 -18.09 19.97
N GLY A 31 -1.66 -18.42 19.06
CA GLY A 31 -2.88 -19.18 19.37
C GLY A 31 -4.04 -18.31 19.83
N GLY A 32 -5.13 -18.93 20.29
CA GLY A 32 -6.37 -18.24 20.57
C GLY A 32 -6.96 -17.65 19.27
N LEU A 33 -6.99 -18.45 18.20
CA LEU A 33 -7.41 -17.99 16.89
C LEU A 33 -8.85 -17.48 16.90
N HIS A 34 -9.08 -16.41 16.17
CA HIS A 34 -10.38 -15.75 16.05
C HIS A 34 -10.59 -15.27 14.61
N HIS A 35 -11.73 -14.63 14.33
CA HIS A 35 -12.10 -14.19 12.98
C HIS A 35 -11.03 -13.31 12.30
N GLY A 36 -10.32 -12.46 13.05
CA GLY A 36 -9.18 -11.69 12.52
C GLY A 36 -8.09 -12.59 11.94
N HIS A 37 -7.68 -13.65 12.65
CA HIS A 37 -6.71 -14.63 12.14
C HIS A 37 -7.23 -15.38 10.91
N CYS A 38 -8.54 -15.66 10.83
CA CYS A 38 -9.13 -16.27 9.63
C CYS A 38 -8.94 -15.39 8.38
N GLN A 39 -9.02 -14.07 8.51
CA GLN A 39 -8.78 -13.16 7.39
C GLN A 39 -7.30 -13.12 6.99
N LEU A 40 -6.36 -13.18 7.95
CA LEU A 40 -4.93 -13.33 7.64
C LEU A 40 -4.66 -14.61 6.83
N ILE A 41 -5.27 -15.73 7.23
CA ILE A 41 -5.15 -17.02 6.53
C ILE A 41 -5.72 -16.92 5.11
N LYS A 42 -6.88 -16.29 4.94
CA LYS A 42 -7.48 -16.06 3.62
C LYS A 42 -6.61 -15.16 2.74
N ALA A 43 -6.07 -14.08 3.30
CA ALA A 43 -5.14 -13.19 2.59
C ALA A 43 -3.86 -13.92 2.17
N ALA A 44 -3.41 -14.88 2.98
CA ALA A 44 -2.26 -15.71 2.65
C ALA A 44 -2.54 -16.74 1.53
N GLN A 45 -3.80 -17.05 1.21
CA GLN A 45 -4.17 -17.93 0.08
C GLN A 45 -4.13 -17.21 -1.27
N SER A 46 -4.25 -15.90 -1.27
CA SER A 46 -4.20 -15.10 -2.47
C SER A 46 -2.76 -14.92 -2.91
N SER A 47 -2.31 -15.69 -3.90
CA SER A 47 -1.11 -15.34 -4.67
C SER A 47 -1.55 -14.63 -5.94
N ASN A 48 -0.77 -13.66 -6.38
CA ASN A 48 -0.95 -13.00 -7.67
C ASN A 48 -0.57 -13.93 -8.85
N SER A 49 -0.07 -15.13 -8.57
CA SER A 49 0.22 -16.16 -9.55
C SER A 49 -1.02 -17.01 -9.82
N GLN A 50 -1.12 -17.60 -11.01
CA GLN A 50 -2.19 -18.53 -11.39
C GLN A 50 -2.29 -19.78 -10.48
N LYS A 51 -1.38 -19.96 -9.54
CA LYS A 51 -1.36 -21.05 -8.56
C LYS A 51 -1.61 -20.50 -7.15
N LYS A 52 -2.61 -21.07 -6.46
CA LYS A 52 -2.85 -20.76 -5.04
C LYS A 52 -1.62 -21.10 -4.19
N SER A 53 -1.19 -20.16 -3.34
CA SER A 53 -0.13 -20.37 -2.36
C SER A 53 -0.55 -21.39 -1.30
N LYS A 54 0.43 -22.05 -0.69
CA LYS A 54 0.24 -22.87 0.51
C LYS A 54 0.35 -22.02 1.74
N VAL A 55 -0.56 -22.20 2.69
CA VAL A 55 -0.61 -21.41 3.92
C VAL A 55 -0.20 -22.23 5.12
N LEU A 56 0.85 -21.78 5.80
CA LEU A 56 1.29 -22.30 7.09
C LEU A 56 0.92 -21.31 8.21
N VAL A 57 0.29 -21.79 9.26
CA VAL A 57 0.01 -21.03 10.49
C VAL A 57 0.92 -21.55 11.58
N SER A 58 1.59 -20.68 12.35
CA SER A 58 2.22 -21.14 13.58
C SER A 58 1.39 -20.77 14.81
N VAL A 59 1.45 -21.64 15.82
CA VAL A 59 0.90 -21.40 17.16
C VAL A 59 2.02 -21.52 18.17
N PHE A 60 2.55 -20.37 18.60
CA PHE A 60 3.66 -20.32 19.56
C PHE A 60 3.51 -19.14 20.51
N VAL A 61 3.23 -19.41 21.79
CA VAL A 61 3.16 -18.38 22.83
C VAL A 61 4.59 -18.01 23.22
N ASN A 62 5.07 -16.87 22.71
CA ASN A 62 6.45 -16.43 22.87
C ASN A 62 6.73 -15.87 24.27
N PRO A 63 7.57 -16.53 25.08
CA PRO A 63 7.86 -16.06 26.45
C PRO A 63 8.70 -14.78 26.50
N LEU A 64 9.40 -14.42 25.39
CA LEU A 64 10.31 -13.26 25.36
C LEU A 64 9.60 -11.92 25.26
N GLN A 65 8.34 -11.91 24.83
CA GLN A 65 7.59 -10.68 24.61
C GLN A 65 6.68 -10.27 25.76
N PHE A 66 6.63 -11.07 26.83
CA PHE A 66 5.83 -10.79 28.01
C PHE A 66 6.69 -10.23 29.13
N GLY A 67 6.25 -9.10 29.70
CA GLY A 67 6.81 -8.57 30.92
C GLY A 67 6.43 -9.40 32.16
N PRO A 68 7.09 -9.17 33.30
CA PRO A 68 6.86 -9.94 34.54
C PRO A 68 5.41 -9.92 35.04
N THR A 69 4.67 -8.84 34.76
CA THR A 69 3.29 -8.62 35.22
C THR A 69 2.25 -8.86 34.13
N GLU A 70 2.65 -9.35 32.96
CA GLU A 70 1.75 -9.57 31.85
C GLU A 70 1.14 -10.99 31.85
N ASP A 71 0.13 -11.19 31.01
CA ASP A 71 -0.77 -12.34 30.97
C ASP A 71 -0.17 -13.63 30.38
N PHE A 72 1.16 -13.83 30.43
CA PHE A 72 1.81 -15.02 29.85
C PHE A 72 1.25 -16.34 30.35
N LYS A 73 0.98 -16.45 31.68
CA LYS A 73 0.48 -17.68 32.30
C LYS A 73 -0.98 -17.95 31.94
N SER A 74 -1.79 -16.90 31.85
CA SER A 74 -3.22 -16.96 31.53
C SER A 74 -3.54 -16.83 30.05
N TYR A 75 -2.52 -16.59 29.20
CA TYR A 75 -2.72 -16.45 27.75
C TYR A 75 -3.43 -17.69 27.18
N PRO A 76 -4.46 -17.51 26.31
CA PRO A 76 -5.29 -18.62 25.82
C PRO A 76 -4.47 -19.69 25.11
N ARG A 77 -4.65 -20.96 25.52
CA ARG A 77 -3.98 -22.12 24.92
C ARG A 77 -5.00 -23.22 24.67
N ASN A 78 -5.53 -23.25 23.45
CA ASN A 78 -6.44 -24.32 23.01
C ASN A 78 -6.06 -24.75 21.59
N LEU A 79 -4.99 -25.53 21.49
CA LEU A 79 -4.45 -25.95 20.19
C LEU A 79 -5.48 -26.70 19.35
N GLN A 80 -6.36 -27.50 19.96
CA GLN A 80 -7.36 -28.27 19.21
C GLN A 80 -8.35 -27.32 18.50
N ASN A 81 -8.82 -26.29 19.20
CA ASN A 81 -9.70 -25.27 18.61
C ASN A 81 -8.95 -24.45 17.54
N ASP A 82 -7.68 -24.11 17.77
CA ASP A 82 -6.86 -23.39 16.80
C ASP A 82 -6.68 -24.20 15.50
N ILE A 83 -6.46 -25.52 15.61
CA ILE A 83 -6.40 -26.45 14.46
C ILE A 83 -7.69 -26.40 13.64
N GLU A 84 -8.85 -26.47 14.29
CA GLU A 84 -10.15 -26.45 13.59
C GLU A 84 -10.40 -25.12 12.90
N ILE A 85 -10.10 -24.00 13.57
CA ILE A 85 -10.25 -22.66 13.01
C ILE A 85 -9.31 -22.47 11.81
N ALA A 86 -8.03 -22.82 11.95
CA ALA A 86 -7.06 -22.70 10.87
C ALA A 86 -7.45 -23.54 9.64
N ARG A 87 -7.87 -24.79 9.86
CA ARG A 87 -8.34 -25.68 8.81
C ARG A 87 -9.57 -25.12 8.08
N LYS A 88 -10.59 -24.66 8.83
CA LYS A 88 -11.81 -24.05 8.27
C LYS A 88 -11.52 -22.77 7.50
N ALA A 89 -10.53 -21.99 7.95
CA ALA A 89 -10.09 -20.78 7.25
C ALA A 89 -9.29 -21.08 5.97
N GLY A 90 -8.88 -22.36 5.77
CA GLY A 90 -8.21 -22.83 4.55
C GLY A 90 -6.68 -22.85 4.63
N ALA A 91 -6.10 -22.88 5.82
CA ALA A 91 -4.69 -23.20 6.00
C ALA A 91 -4.39 -24.62 5.48
N ASN A 92 -3.15 -24.83 4.99
CA ASN A 92 -2.67 -26.14 4.56
C ASN A 92 -1.94 -26.87 5.67
N ALA A 93 -1.32 -26.14 6.58
CA ALA A 93 -0.68 -26.72 7.76
C ALA A 93 -0.73 -25.79 8.96
N ILE A 94 -0.67 -26.38 10.14
CA ILE A 94 -0.43 -25.68 11.41
C ILE A 94 0.84 -26.24 12.05
N TRP A 95 1.71 -25.36 12.52
CA TRP A 95 2.94 -25.70 13.22
C TRP A 95 2.88 -25.20 14.65
N ALA A 96 2.96 -26.12 15.61
CA ALA A 96 2.90 -25.82 17.04
C ALA A 96 4.18 -26.31 17.76
N PRO A 97 5.31 -25.57 17.61
CA PRO A 97 6.57 -25.97 18.20
C PRO A 97 6.59 -25.74 19.72
N SER A 98 7.39 -26.55 20.42
CA SER A 98 7.74 -26.28 21.81
C SER A 98 8.77 -25.15 21.94
N THR A 99 8.89 -24.57 23.13
CA THR A 99 9.88 -23.53 23.43
C THR A 99 11.31 -23.99 23.12
N ASN A 100 11.67 -25.24 23.45
CA ASN A 100 12.99 -25.79 23.18
C ASN A 100 13.29 -26.01 21.69
N GLN A 101 12.28 -26.15 20.85
CA GLN A 101 12.46 -26.25 19.40
C GLN A 101 12.76 -24.88 18.77
N ILE A 102 12.17 -23.82 19.30
CA ILE A 102 12.42 -22.44 18.83
C ILE A 102 13.71 -21.90 19.48
N PHE A 103 13.87 -22.11 20.79
CA PHE A 103 14.97 -21.59 21.59
C PHE A 103 15.82 -22.74 22.12
N LYS A 104 16.70 -23.28 21.27
CA LYS A 104 17.62 -24.36 21.64
C LYS A 104 18.53 -23.93 22.80
N GLY A 105 18.56 -24.71 23.87
CA GLY A 105 19.30 -24.36 25.09
C GLY A 105 18.56 -23.42 26.04
N GLY A 106 17.28 -23.09 25.74
CA GLY A 106 16.45 -22.22 26.55
C GLY A 106 16.51 -20.73 26.15
N LYS A 107 15.58 -19.95 26.68
CA LYS A 107 15.40 -18.53 26.34
C LYS A 107 16.61 -17.64 26.66
N ASP A 108 17.50 -18.06 27.55
CA ASP A 108 18.66 -17.29 27.99
C ASP A 108 19.95 -17.63 27.21
N SER A 109 19.90 -18.66 26.35
CA SER A 109 21.04 -19.15 25.55
C SER A 109 20.97 -18.78 24.07
N ILE A 110 20.08 -17.88 23.67
CA ILE A 110 19.88 -17.50 22.28
C ILE A 110 20.40 -16.10 21.98
N PHE A 111 20.81 -15.89 20.75
CA PHE A 111 21.02 -14.53 20.23
C PHE A 111 19.70 -13.79 20.15
N ARG A 112 19.68 -12.55 20.60
CA ARG A 112 18.49 -11.69 20.60
C ARG A 112 18.66 -10.56 19.59
N ILE A 113 17.56 -10.19 18.97
CA ILE A 113 17.49 -8.99 18.13
C ILE A 113 17.18 -7.82 19.06
N GLN A 114 17.98 -6.76 18.97
CA GLN A 114 17.69 -5.48 19.57
C GLN A 114 17.05 -4.57 18.52
N VAL A 115 15.83 -4.16 18.75
CA VAL A 115 15.10 -3.22 17.88
C VAL A 115 15.65 -1.82 18.10
N PRO A 116 15.90 -1.02 17.02
CA PRO A 116 16.34 0.35 17.17
C PRO A 116 15.41 1.19 18.05
N GLU A 117 15.98 1.97 18.97
CA GLU A 117 15.26 2.78 19.95
C GLU A 117 14.17 3.66 19.29
N LYS A 118 14.48 4.26 18.13
CA LYS A 118 13.54 5.09 17.36
C LYS A 118 12.24 4.38 16.99
N LEU A 119 12.21 3.04 16.92
CA LEU A 119 11.02 2.26 16.57
C LEU A 119 10.24 1.76 17.80
N GLN A 120 10.83 1.80 19.00
CA GLN A 120 10.18 1.28 20.21
C GLN A 120 10.06 2.30 21.37
N SER A 121 10.61 3.51 21.23
CA SER A 121 10.53 4.55 22.28
C SER A 121 9.14 5.17 22.44
N ARG A 122 8.15 4.78 21.63
CA ARG A 122 6.78 5.31 21.65
C ARG A 122 5.74 4.20 21.67
N LEU A 123 4.47 4.59 21.81
CA LEU A 123 3.31 3.69 21.75
C LEU A 123 3.46 2.49 22.72
N CYS A 124 3.25 1.27 22.22
CA CYS A 124 3.40 0.05 23.00
C CYS A 124 4.83 -0.14 23.51
N GLY A 125 5.84 0.20 22.72
CA GLY A 125 7.25 0.02 23.09
C GLY A 125 7.65 0.82 24.31
N ALA A 126 7.21 2.08 24.41
CA ALA A 126 7.46 2.93 25.58
C ALA A 126 6.85 2.41 26.89
N LYS A 127 5.78 1.60 26.80
CA LYS A 127 5.06 1.03 27.94
C LYS A 127 5.45 -0.41 28.25
N ARG A 128 6.12 -1.09 27.30
CA ARG A 128 6.45 -2.52 27.38
C ARG A 128 7.92 -2.73 27.00
N ILE A 129 8.82 -2.37 27.93
CA ILE A 129 10.27 -2.43 27.71
C ILE A 129 10.70 -3.86 27.33
N GLY A 130 11.47 -4.01 26.25
CA GLY A 130 11.96 -5.29 25.73
C GLY A 130 10.91 -6.13 24.96
N HIS A 131 9.65 -5.70 24.92
CA HIS A 131 8.59 -6.42 24.21
C HIS A 131 8.94 -6.64 22.73
N PHE A 132 9.34 -5.60 22.02
CA PHE A 132 9.62 -5.69 20.59
C PHE A 132 10.94 -6.39 20.29
N ASP A 133 11.91 -6.36 21.20
CA ASP A 133 13.11 -7.19 21.08
C ASP A 133 12.72 -8.68 21.13
N GLY A 134 11.80 -9.04 22.04
CA GLY A 134 11.24 -10.38 22.11
C GLY A 134 10.46 -10.79 20.86
N VAL A 135 9.64 -9.88 20.30
CA VAL A 135 8.88 -10.11 19.06
C VAL A 135 9.84 -10.27 17.86
N ALA A 136 10.79 -9.36 17.68
CA ALA A 136 11.76 -9.41 16.59
C ALA A 136 12.58 -10.71 16.64
N THR A 137 13.02 -11.10 17.83
CA THR A 137 13.79 -12.33 18.06
C THR A 137 12.98 -13.56 17.64
N VAL A 138 11.74 -13.72 18.14
CA VAL A 138 10.94 -14.91 17.80
C VAL A 138 10.60 -14.96 16.31
N ILE A 139 10.27 -13.83 15.69
CA ILE A 139 9.94 -13.79 14.27
C ILE A 139 11.12 -14.26 13.42
N ILE A 140 12.34 -13.83 13.71
CA ILE A 140 13.52 -14.32 12.96
C ILE A 140 13.72 -15.83 13.15
N HIS A 141 13.55 -16.35 14.36
CA HIS A 141 13.62 -17.80 14.58
C HIS A 141 12.54 -18.56 13.80
N LEU A 142 11.31 -18.07 13.77
CA LEU A 142 10.22 -18.67 13.00
C LEU A 142 10.51 -18.59 11.49
N LEU A 143 10.91 -17.44 10.97
CA LEU A 143 11.21 -17.23 9.55
C LEU A 143 12.38 -18.12 9.08
N LYS A 144 13.43 -18.28 9.90
CA LYS A 144 14.54 -19.19 9.63
C LYS A 144 14.11 -20.63 9.46
N ASN A 145 13.13 -21.08 10.25
CA ASN A 145 12.62 -22.45 10.19
C ASN A 145 11.64 -22.66 9.04
N VAL A 146 10.72 -21.70 8.81
CA VAL A 146 9.64 -21.81 7.81
C VAL A 146 10.11 -21.48 6.40
N GLN A 147 11.03 -20.51 6.25
CA GLN A 147 11.51 -19.99 4.94
C GLN A 147 10.33 -19.67 4.00
N PRO A 148 9.39 -18.80 4.40
CA PRO A 148 8.23 -18.48 3.58
C PRO A 148 8.60 -17.53 2.44
N ASN A 149 7.77 -17.49 1.39
CA ASN A 149 7.88 -16.49 0.33
C ASN A 149 7.30 -15.15 0.79
N PHE A 150 6.25 -15.19 1.60
CA PHE A 150 5.66 -13.98 2.18
C PHE A 150 5.11 -14.23 3.59
N LEU A 151 5.09 -13.16 4.37
CA LEU A 151 4.62 -13.09 5.75
C LEU A 151 3.35 -12.24 5.80
N VAL A 152 2.28 -12.74 6.42
CA VAL A 152 1.02 -12.00 6.57
C VAL A 152 0.80 -11.62 8.02
N LEU A 153 0.61 -10.33 8.27
CA LEU A 153 0.44 -9.75 9.61
C LEU A 153 -0.80 -8.86 9.65
N GLY A 154 -1.47 -8.80 10.80
CA GLY A 154 -2.57 -7.86 11.02
C GLY A 154 -2.06 -6.44 11.27
N GLU A 155 -2.64 -5.45 10.59
CA GLU A 155 -2.34 -4.03 10.80
C GLU A 155 -2.81 -3.52 12.17
N LYS A 156 -3.71 -4.23 12.85
CA LYS A 156 -4.13 -3.91 14.21
C LYS A 156 -2.96 -3.65 15.15
N ASP A 157 -1.92 -4.45 15.08
CA ASP A 157 -0.69 -4.27 15.85
C ASP A 157 0.34 -3.48 15.03
N TRP A 158 -0.04 -2.24 14.62
CA TRP A 158 0.69 -1.42 13.64
C TRP A 158 2.18 -1.25 13.96
N GLN A 159 2.54 -0.97 15.20
CA GLN A 159 3.94 -0.83 15.60
C GLN A 159 4.71 -2.14 15.37
N GLN A 160 4.12 -3.28 15.68
CA GLN A 160 4.71 -4.60 15.42
C GLN A 160 4.88 -4.83 13.91
N TYR A 161 3.87 -4.48 13.11
CA TYR A 161 3.92 -4.59 11.65
C TYR A 161 5.09 -3.78 11.07
N VAL A 162 5.24 -2.52 11.49
CA VAL A 162 6.33 -1.65 11.03
C VAL A 162 7.69 -2.21 11.43
N ILE A 163 7.86 -2.62 12.69
CA ILE A 163 9.13 -3.17 13.20
C ILE A 163 9.54 -4.43 12.42
N ILE A 164 8.61 -5.34 12.18
CA ILE A 164 8.90 -6.59 11.46
C ILE A 164 9.24 -6.30 10.00
N ARG A 165 8.53 -5.38 9.35
CA ARG A 165 8.84 -4.96 7.98
C ARG A 165 10.25 -4.37 7.87
N GLU A 166 10.60 -3.43 8.75
CA GLU A 166 11.93 -2.82 8.80
C GLU A 166 13.03 -3.85 9.10
N LEU A 167 12.75 -4.81 10.00
CA LEU A 167 13.68 -5.90 10.32
C LEU A 167 13.97 -6.79 9.10
N ILE A 168 12.94 -7.22 8.38
CA ILE A 168 13.08 -8.05 7.17
C ILE A 168 13.87 -7.31 6.10
N GLN A 169 13.59 -6.03 5.90
CA GLN A 169 14.30 -5.18 4.96
C GLN A 169 15.77 -4.98 5.36
N ALA A 170 16.04 -4.67 6.63
CA ALA A 170 17.38 -4.44 7.14
C ALA A 170 18.28 -5.69 7.04
N LEU A 171 17.68 -6.88 7.19
CA LEU A 171 18.41 -8.16 7.05
C LEU A 171 18.47 -8.67 5.60
N GLY A 172 17.90 -7.95 4.64
CA GLY A 172 17.89 -8.34 3.22
C GLY A 172 17.19 -9.69 2.97
N LEU A 173 16.18 -10.05 3.81
CA LEU A 173 15.48 -11.31 3.65
C LEU A 173 14.53 -11.25 2.43
N PRO A 174 14.52 -12.26 1.55
CA PRO A 174 13.67 -12.30 0.36
C PRO A 174 12.22 -12.70 0.72
N ILE A 175 11.62 -11.99 1.69
CA ILE A 175 10.30 -12.27 2.23
C ILE A 175 9.44 -11.01 2.09
N GLN A 176 8.35 -11.11 1.34
CA GLN A 176 7.37 -10.04 1.24
C GLN A 176 6.54 -9.96 2.52
N VAL A 177 6.42 -8.77 3.13
CA VAL A 177 5.51 -8.53 4.25
C VAL A 177 4.19 -7.95 3.73
N ARG A 178 3.08 -8.62 4.06
CA ARG A 178 1.72 -8.20 3.68
C ARG A 178 0.94 -7.82 4.94
N GLY A 179 0.44 -6.58 4.98
CA GLY A 179 -0.53 -6.14 5.99
C GLY A 179 -1.93 -6.62 5.63
N VAL A 180 -2.75 -6.81 6.63
CA VAL A 180 -4.21 -7.00 6.50
C VAL A 180 -4.89 -6.04 7.45
N ALA A 181 -5.84 -5.27 6.94
CA ALA A 181 -6.61 -4.28 7.68
C ALA A 181 -7.16 -4.83 9.01
N THR A 182 -7.32 -3.96 9.99
CA THR A 182 -7.90 -4.31 11.29
C THR A 182 -9.31 -4.85 11.13
N ILE A 183 -9.50 -6.11 11.44
CA ILE A 183 -10.80 -6.77 11.39
C ILE A 183 -11.57 -6.46 12.67
N ARG A 184 -12.80 -5.97 12.51
CA ARG A 184 -13.67 -5.54 13.61
C ARG A 184 -14.89 -6.45 13.74
N ALA A 185 -15.36 -6.63 14.96
CA ALA A 185 -16.63 -7.28 15.23
C ALA A 185 -17.80 -6.36 14.79
N GLN A 186 -19.01 -6.87 14.76
CA GLN A 186 -20.21 -6.09 14.36
C GLN A 186 -20.42 -4.82 15.20
N ASP A 187 -19.98 -4.83 16.45
CA ASP A 187 -20.03 -3.69 17.36
C ASP A 187 -18.87 -2.68 17.17
N GLY A 188 -17.96 -2.92 16.22
CA GLY A 188 -16.82 -2.05 15.90
C GLY A 188 -15.54 -2.35 16.68
N LEU A 189 -15.57 -3.21 17.70
CA LEU A 189 -14.37 -3.56 18.47
C LEU A 189 -13.40 -4.40 17.62
N PRO A 190 -12.09 -4.06 17.55
CA PRO A 190 -11.11 -4.90 16.89
C PRO A 190 -11.06 -6.31 17.50
N TYR A 191 -10.98 -7.35 16.66
CA TYR A 191 -10.78 -8.70 17.16
C TYR A 191 -9.42 -8.85 17.87
N SER A 192 -9.46 -9.45 19.05
CA SER A 192 -8.28 -9.77 19.85
C SER A 192 -8.56 -11.01 20.69
N SER A 193 -7.54 -11.86 20.88
CA SER A 193 -7.65 -13.00 21.82
C SER A 193 -7.99 -12.55 23.24
N ARG A 194 -7.62 -11.32 23.61
CA ARG A 194 -7.91 -10.74 24.93
C ARG A 194 -9.35 -10.29 25.11
N ASN A 195 -10.13 -10.17 24.04
CA ASN A 195 -11.55 -9.78 24.15
C ASN A 195 -12.39 -10.80 24.96
N GLN A 196 -11.93 -12.05 25.04
CA GLN A 196 -12.58 -13.07 25.86
C GLN A 196 -12.49 -12.82 27.38
N TYR A 197 -11.60 -11.93 27.82
CA TYR A 197 -11.47 -11.56 29.23
C TYR A 197 -12.45 -10.46 29.65
N LEU A 198 -13.07 -9.78 28.69
CA LEU A 198 -14.04 -8.72 28.96
C LEU A 198 -15.37 -9.31 29.43
N SER A 199 -15.88 -8.83 30.57
CA SER A 199 -17.28 -8.98 30.92
C SER A 199 -18.18 -8.28 29.93
N GLN A 200 -19.49 -8.53 29.97
CA GLN A 200 -20.45 -7.86 29.08
C GLN A 200 -20.43 -6.34 29.26
N SER A 201 -20.33 -5.84 30.48
CA SER A 201 -20.24 -4.40 30.77
C SER A 201 -18.93 -3.80 30.26
N GLU A 202 -17.80 -4.46 30.51
CA GLU A 202 -16.48 -4.03 30.02
C GLU A 202 -16.42 -4.03 28.50
N ARG A 203 -17.08 -4.99 27.84
CA ARG A 203 -17.18 -5.00 26.39
C ARG A 203 -17.91 -3.78 25.86
N VAL A 204 -19.05 -3.40 26.44
CA VAL A 204 -19.78 -2.18 26.06
C VAL A 204 -18.91 -0.94 26.29
N GLN A 205 -18.26 -0.85 27.44
CA GLN A 205 -17.34 0.24 27.79
C GLN A 205 -16.17 0.34 26.80
N SER A 206 -15.61 -0.79 26.37
CA SER A 206 -14.50 -0.85 25.42
C SER A 206 -14.82 -0.26 24.05
N LEU A 207 -16.10 -0.18 23.66
CA LEU A 207 -16.54 0.40 22.38
C LEU A 207 -16.27 1.91 22.28
N ALA A 208 -16.04 2.57 23.42
CA ALA A 208 -15.61 3.97 23.42
C ALA A 208 -14.28 4.17 22.69
N LEU A 209 -13.36 3.19 22.74
CA LEU A 209 -12.05 3.29 22.09
C LEU A 209 -12.18 3.48 20.57
N PRO A 210 -12.72 2.53 19.79
CA PRO A 210 -12.87 2.70 18.34
C PRO A 210 -13.77 3.89 17.97
N ARG A 211 -14.81 4.16 18.75
CA ARG A 211 -15.72 5.29 18.52
C ARG A 211 -15.03 6.65 18.58
N GLU A 212 -14.25 6.91 19.65
CA GLU A 212 -13.58 8.20 19.82
C GLU A 212 -12.41 8.38 18.84
N LEU A 213 -11.69 7.30 18.48
CA LEU A 213 -10.68 7.36 17.44
C LEU A 213 -11.29 7.69 16.06
N LEU A 214 -12.38 7.03 15.68
CA LEU A 214 -13.08 7.31 14.42
C LEU A 214 -13.64 8.75 14.38
N LYS A 215 -14.18 9.24 15.50
CA LYS A 215 -14.66 10.62 15.63
C LYS A 215 -13.52 11.62 15.45
N ALA A 216 -12.34 11.37 16.04
CA ALA A 216 -11.15 12.19 15.86
C ALA A 216 -10.71 12.22 14.39
N ALA A 217 -10.68 11.06 13.70
CA ALA A 217 -10.33 10.96 12.29
C ALA A 217 -11.33 11.71 11.39
N ASN A 218 -12.64 11.59 11.65
CA ASN A 218 -13.67 12.30 10.89
C ASN A 218 -13.56 13.83 11.08
N ASN A 219 -13.28 14.29 12.29
CA ASN A 219 -13.04 15.71 12.56
C ASN A 219 -11.81 16.22 11.81
N PHE A 220 -10.71 15.46 11.83
CA PHE A 220 -9.49 15.79 11.10
C PHE A 220 -9.75 15.90 9.59
N LYS A 221 -10.48 14.95 9.02
CA LYS A 221 -10.87 14.96 7.60
C LYS A 221 -11.70 16.19 7.22
N GLN A 222 -12.48 16.73 8.17
CA GLN A 222 -13.26 17.97 8.01
C GLN A 222 -12.44 19.25 8.22
N GLY A 223 -11.10 19.13 8.37
CA GLY A 223 -10.20 20.27 8.62
C GLY A 223 -10.26 20.83 10.06
N LYS A 224 -10.91 20.13 11.00
CA LYS A 224 -10.95 20.56 12.40
C LYS A 224 -9.61 20.22 13.10
N ILE A 225 -9.22 21.06 14.04
CA ILE A 225 -8.03 20.84 14.86
C ILE A 225 -8.21 19.56 15.67
N LEU A 226 -7.19 18.69 15.64
CA LEU A 226 -7.15 17.47 16.42
C LEU A 226 -6.88 17.81 17.90
N ASP A 227 -7.86 17.57 18.76
CA ASP A 227 -7.75 17.77 20.20
C ASP A 227 -7.58 16.44 20.95
N LEU A 228 -6.32 16.05 21.16
CA LEU A 228 -5.98 14.81 21.88
C LEU A 228 -6.39 14.87 23.36
N LYS A 229 -6.39 16.05 24.00
CA LYS A 229 -6.81 16.19 25.40
C LYS A 229 -8.29 15.89 25.53
N LYS A 230 -9.12 16.43 24.65
CA LYS A 230 -10.55 16.14 24.62
C LYS A 230 -10.83 14.67 24.32
N THR A 231 -10.15 14.08 23.34
CA THR A 231 -10.30 12.65 23.02
C THR A 231 -9.93 11.78 24.22
N ARG A 232 -8.82 12.08 24.93
CA ARG A 232 -8.41 11.38 26.14
C ARG A 232 -9.47 11.49 27.23
N SER A 233 -9.93 12.71 27.54
CA SER A 233 -10.97 12.93 28.57
C SER A 233 -12.26 12.19 28.24
N SER A 234 -12.68 12.12 26.97
CA SER A 234 -13.84 11.35 26.56
C SER A 234 -13.67 9.85 26.83
N LEU A 235 -12.47 9.28 26.58
CA LEU A 235 -12.18 7.88 26.89
C LEU A 235 -12.20 7.60 28.41
N GLU A 236 -11.62 8.52 29.19
CA GLU A 236 -11.55 8.43 30.65
C GLU A 236 -12.94 8.57 31.31
N GLN A 237 -13.83 9.41 30.77
CA GLN A 237 -15.21 9.54 31.20
C GLN A 237 -16.05 8.26 30.99
N GLU A 238 -15.70 7.47 29.98
CA GLU A 238 -16.28 6.14 29.75
C GLU A 238 -15.63 5.06 30.65
N GLY A 239 -14.74 5.44 31.59
CA GLY A 239 -14.08 4.56 32.55
C GLY A 239 -12.88 3.79 32.00
N LEU A 240 -12.35 4.18 30.86
CA LEU A 240 -11.14 3.58 30.28
C LEU A 240 -9.88 4.28 30.85
N ASN A 241 -8.91 3.51 31.32
CA ASN A 241 -7.62 4.06 31.73
C ASN A 241 -6.69 4.15 30.51
N VAL A 242 -6.39 5.36 30.07
CA VAL A 242 -5.61 5.64 28.85
C VAL A 242 -4.11 5.58 29.13
N GLU A 243 -3.44 4.51 28.68
CA GLU A 243 -1.98 4.35 28.80
C GLU A 243 -1.22 5.28 27.84
N TYR A 244 -1.66 5.37 26.59
CA TYR A 244 -1.18 6.36 25.63
C TYR A 244 -2.29 6.72 24.62
N LEU A 245 -2.18 7.92 24.08
CA LEU A 245 -2.93 8.42 22.92
C LEU A 245 -1.97 9.34 22.17
N GLU A 246 -1.46 8.88 21.03
CA GLU A 246 -0.37 9.54 20.32
C GLU A 246 -0.63 9.62 18.81
N VAL A 247 -0.11 10.68 18.17
CA VAL A 247 -0.07 10.80 16.71
C VAL A 247 1.36 10.64 16.24
N VAL A 248 1.57 9.67 15.37
CA VAL A 248 2.88 9.33 14.83
C VAL A 248 2.86 9.21 13.31
N ASN A 249 4.02 9.37 12.70
CA ASN A 249 4.19 9.00 11.30
C ASN A 249 4.07 7.48 11.15
N PRO A 250 3.21 6.96 10.27
CA PRO A 250 2.91 5.55 10.17
C PRO A 250 4.08 4.68 9.71
N HIS A 251 5.09 5.27 9.05
CA HIS A 251 6.20 4.51 8.49
C HIS A 251 7.39 4.38 9.43
N ASN A 252 7.69 5.41 10.22
CA ASN A 252 8.87 5.46 11.08
C ASN A 252 8.55 5.58 12.58
N LEU A 253 7.26 5.68 12.93
CA LEU A 253 6.73 5.77 14.30
C LEU A 253 7.22 6.99 15.10
N GLN A 254 7.82 7.98 14.44
CA GLN A 254 8.22 9.24 15.05
C GLN A 254 7.02 10.20 15.15
N PRO A 255 7.07 11.25 15.99
CA PRO A 255 5.98 12.22 16.05
C PRO A 255 5.62 12.73 14.67
N ALA A 256 4.34 12.68 14.32
CA ALA A 256 3.86 13.25 13.08
C ALA A 256 3.92 14.77 13.13
N LYS A 257 4.27 15.40 12.01
CA LYS A 257 4.23 16.87 11.88
C LYS A 257 2.79 17.30 11.57
N PRO A 258 2.34 18.48 12.04
CA PRO A 258 1.01 18.99 11.76
C PRO A 258 0.68 19.15 10.26
N SER A 259 1.71 19.29 9.43
CA SER A 259 1.60 19.43 7.96
C SER A 259 1.54 18.08 7.21
N GLU A 260 1.64 16.95 7.91
CA GLU A 260 1.56 15.65 7.25
C GLU A 260 0.09 15.32 6.94
N ASN A 261 -0.22 15.12 5.65
CA ASN A 261 -1.56 14.73 5.19
C ASN A 261 -1.95 13.30 5.59
N TYR A 262 -0.99 12.54 6.14
CA TYR A 262 -1.13 11.15 6.49
C TYR A 262 -0.38 10.83 7.78
N SER A 263 -1.12 10.52 8.84
CA SER A 263 -0.55 10.15 10.14
C SER A 263 -1.40 9.08 10.83
N LEU A 264 -0.84 8.44 11.86
CA LEU A 264 -1.49 7.40 12.65
C LEU A 264 -1.85 7.96 14.02
N LEU A 265 -3.13 7.96 14.37
CA LEU A 265 -3.62 8.15 15.73
C LEU A 265 -3.76 6.77 16.40
N ALA A 266 -2.93 6.49 17.38
CA ALA A 266 -2.91 5.21 18.08
C ALA A 266 -3.17 5.39 19.58
N ALA A 267 -3.90 4.44 20.16
CA ALA A 267 -4.24 4.44 21.57
C ALA A 267 -4.06 3.05 22.20
N SER A 268 -3.72 3.06 23.49
CA SER A 268 -3.83 1.92 24.38
C SER A 268 -4.61 2.32 25.61
N VAL A 269 -5.56 1.48 25.97
CA VAL A 269 -6.39 1.66 27.16
C VAL A 269 -6.45 0.39 27.98
N ARG A 270 -6.73 0.52 29.28
CA ARG A 270 -7.17 -0.60 30.11
C ARG A 270 -8.65 -0.46 30.41
N CYS A 271 -9.37 -1.55 30.19
CA CYS A 271 -10.74 -1.74 30.62
C CYS A 271 -10.72 -2.87 31.66
N GLY A 272 -10.96 -2.53 32.92
CA GLY A 272 -10.63 -3.45 34.02
C GLY A 272 -9.15 -3.86 33.97
N THR A 273 -8.90 -5.16 33.96
CA THR A 273 -7.56 -5.75 33.83
C THR A 273 -7.11 -5.92 32.38
N THR A 274 -8.03 -5.82 31.42
CA THR A 274 -7.78 -6.10 30.00
C THR A 274 -7.16 -4.89 29.29
N ARG A 275 -6.00 -5.11 28.69
CA ARG A 275 -5.33 -4.11 27.84
C ARG A 275 -5.84 -4.22 26.42
N LEU A 276 -6.32 -3.10 25.88
CA LEU A 276 -6.83 -2.97 24.52
C LEU A 276 -6.00 -1.93 23.75
N ILE A 277 -5.74 -2.21 22.50
CA ILE A 277 -5.12 -1.27 21.57
C ILE A 277 -5.97 -1.12 20.32
N ASP A 278 -5.99 0.08 19.80
CA ASP A 278 -6.62 0.39 18.52
C ASP A 278 -5.94 1.61 17.89
N HIS A 279 -6.17 1.82 16.61
CA HIS A 279 -5.66 2.98 15.90
C HIS A 279 -6.62 3.36 14.76
N THR A 280 -6.38 4.54 14.21
CA THR A 280 -6.98 5.02 12.97
C THR A 280 -6.00 5.91 12.22
N PHE A 281 -6.14 5.98 10.89
CA PHE A 281 -5.33 6.87 10.08
C PHE A 281 -6.01 8.24 9.96
N LEU A 282 -5.22 9.29 10.23
CA LEU A 282 -5.64 10.68 10.04
C LEU A 282 -5.23 11.08 8.63
N MET A 283 -6.21 11.28 7.75
CA MET A 283 -6.00 11.62 6.35
C MET A 283 -6.95 12.74 5.93
N THR A 284 -6.44 13.71 5.17
CA THR A 284 -7.27 14.77 4.57
C THR A 284 -7.93 14.29 3.26
N ARG A 285 -7.28 13.35 2.55
CA ARG A 285 -7.74 12.74 1.31
C ARG A 285 -7.34 11.26 1.23
N LYS A 286 -7.96 10.51 0.31
CA LYS A 286 -7.52 9.14 -0.01
C LYS A 286 -6.12 9.15 -0.66
N PRO A 287 -5.38 8.01 -0.66
CA PRO A 287 -4.07 7.93 -1.28
C PRO A 287 -4.06 8.29 -2.77
N ILE A 288 -3.01 8.96 -3.20
CA ILE A 288 -2.68 9.23 -4.61
C ILE A 288 -1.42 8.45 -4.96
N ILE A 289 -1.44 7.83 -6.13
CA ILE A 289 -0.28 7.15 -6.71
C ILE A 289 0.16 7.92 -7.95
N ALA A 290 1.42 8.33 -8.00
CA ALA A 290 2.02 9.01 -9.14
C ALA A 290 2.92 8.06 -9.91
N ILE A 291 2.65 7.87 -11.21
CA ILE A 291 3.47 7.03 -12.10
C ILE A 291 4.02 7.89 -13.22
N ASP A 292 5.29 8.28 -13.07
CA ASP A 292 6.03 9.05 -14.06
C ASP A 292 6.97 8.18 -14.88
N GLY A 293 7.41 8.69 -16.02
CA GLY A 293 8.41 8.01 -16.82
C GLY A 293 8.33 8.39 -18.31
N PRO A 294 9.32 7.97 -19.11
CA PRO A 294 9.43 8.34 -20.52
C PRO A 294 8.31 7.74 -21.38
N ALA A 295 8.18 8.25 -22.60
CA ALA A 295 7.23 7.72 -23.59
C ALA A 295 7.57 6.26 -23.96
N GLY A 296 6.56 5.43 -24.21
CA GLY A 296 6.75 4.04 -24.62
C GLY A 296 7.19 3.07 -23.49
N ALA A 297 7.29 3.53 -22.22
CA ALA A 297 7.63 2.68 -21.08
C ALA A 297 6.49 1.73 -20.64
N GLY A 298 5.32 1.78 -21.28
CA GLY A 298 4.17 0.93 -20.94
C GLY A 298 3.28 1.47 -19.82
N LYS A 299 3.49 2.73 -19.39
CA LYS A 299 2.76 3.34 -18.26
C LYS A 299 1.24 3.19 -18.37
N SER A 300 0.62 3.63 -19.45
CA SER A 300 -0.84 3.72 -19.57
C SER A 300 -1.52 2.35 -19.39
N THR A 301 -0.94 1.30 -19.98
CA THR A 301 -1.45 -0.07 -19.86
C THR A 301 -1.37 -0.55 -18.42
N VAL A 302 -0.19 -0.40 -17.80
CA VAL A 302 0.08 -0.84 -16.44
C VAL A 302 -0.73 -0.03 -15.42
N THR A 303 -0.74 1.31 -15.54
CA THR A 303 -1.43 2.21 -14.62
C THR A 303 -2.94 1.97 -14.61
N ARG A 304 -3.53 1.78 -15.78
CA ARG A 304 -4.96 1.47 -15.90
C ARG A 304 -5.31 0.14 -15.24
N ALA A 305 -4.58 -0.93 -15.58
CA ALA A 305 -4.83 -2.25 -15.01
C ALA A 305 -4.60 -2.29 -13.49
N PHE A 306 -3.60 -1.57 -13.00
CA PHE A 306 -3.35 -1.40 -11.57
C PHE A 306 -4.49 -0.62 -10.88
N ALA A 307 -4.96 0.49 -11.49
CA ALA A 307 -6.08 1.27 -10.95
C ALA A 307 -7.36 0.43 -10.87
N GLU A 308 -7.68 -0.33 -11.92
CA GLU A 308 -8.84 -1.24 -11.95
C GLU A 308 -8.75 -2.31 -10.87
N ARG A 309 -7.59 -2.94 -10.70
CA ARG A 309 -7.36 -3.98 -9.67
C ARG A 309 -7.62 -3.49 -8.25
N LEU A 310 -7.30 -2.23 -7.96
CA LEU A 310 -7.44 -1.63 -6.63
C LEU A 310 -8.71 -0.77 -6.47
N GLY A 311 -9.55 -0.65 -7.49
CA GLY A 311 -10.72 0.23 -7.46
C GLY A 311 -10.36 1.72 -7.36
N LEU A 312 -9.19 2.12 -7.91
CA LEU A 312 -8.73 3.51 -7.96
C LEU A 312 -9.19 4.19 -9.25
N LEU A 313 -9.33 5.51 -9.21
CA LEU A 313 -9.57 6.30 -10.41
C LEU A 313 -8.29 6.39 -11.25
N TYR A 314 -8.38 6.10 -12.53
CA TYR A 314 -7.25 6.29 -13.46
C TYR A 314 -7.27 7.69 -14.07
N LEU A 315 -6.18 8.43 -13.94
CA LEU A 315 -5.99 9.77 -14.53
C LEU A 315 -4.89 9.76 -15.59
N ASP A 316 -5.30 9.78 -16.87
CA ASP A 316 -4.39 9.92 -18.03
C ASP A 316 -4.12 11.41 -18.31
N THR A 317 -3.04 11.96 -17.72
CA THR A 317 -2.71 13.35 -17.97
C THR A 317 -2.19 13.59 -19.40
N GLY A 318 -1.60 12.57 -20.01
CA GLY A 318 -1.20 12.63 -21.42
C GLY A 318 -2.39 12.84 -22.35
N ALA A 319 -3.55 12.26 -22.07
CA ALA A 319 -4.77 12.50 -22.82
C ALA A 319 -5.26 13.96 -22.67
N MET A 320 -5.07 14.57 -21.50
CA MET A 320 -5.42 15.99 -21.29
C MET A 320 -4.56 16.91 -22.18
N TYR A 321 -3.24 16.70 -22.22
CA TYR A 321 -2.36 17.47 -23.12
C TYR A 321 -2.70 17.24 -24.60
N ARG A 322 -3.02 16.00 -24.98
CA ARG A 322 -3.46 15.69 -26.36
C ARG A 322 -4.79 16.36 -26.70
N ALA A 323 -5.72 16.45 -25.76
CA ALA A 323 -6.99 17.14 -25.98
C ALA A 323 -6.80 18.63 -26.23
N VAL A 324 -5.92 19.30 -25.48
CA VAL A 324 -5.58 20.69 -25.71
C VAL A 324 -4.83 20.87 -27.05
N ALA A 325 -3.93 19.95 -27.40
CA ALA A 325 -3.25 19.98 -28.70
C ALA A 325 -4.24 19.84 -29.87
N TRP A 326 -5.21 18.92 -29.74
CA TRP A 326 -6.30 18.79 -30.72
C TRP A 326 -7.12 20.09 -30.84
N LEU A 327 -7.47 20.73 -29.72
CA LEU A 327 -8.22 21.99 -29.74
C LEU A 327 -7.44 23.11 -30.41
N ILE A 328 -6.14 23.24 -30.14
CA ILE A 328 -5.25 24.21 -30.79
C ILE A 328 -5.19 23.95 -32.31
N GLU A 329 -5.06 22.69 -32.71
CA GLU A 329 -5.07 22.30 -34.14
C GLU A 329 -6.40 22.68 -34.79
N GLN A 330 -7.56 22.36 -34.18
CA GLN A 330 -8.88 22.71 -34.75
C GLN A 330 -9.13 24.21 -34.85
N THR A 331 -8.53 25.00 -33.96
CA THR A 331 -8.65 26.45 -34.00
C THR A 331 -7.65 27.12 -34.94
N GLY A 332 -6.71 26.38 -35.54
CA GLY A 332 -5.66 26.90 -36.42
C GLY A 332 -4.68 27.86 -35.73
N VAL A 333 -4.59 27.79 -34.40
CA VAL A 333 -3.69 28.64 -33.61
C VAL A 333 -2.27 28.08 -33.66
N ASP A 334 -1.27 28.94 -33.91
CA ASP A 334 0.13 28.56 -33.76
C ASP A 334 0.42 28.19 -32.30
N PRO A 335 0.91 26.95 -32.01
CA PRO A 335 1.27 26.53 -30.68
C PRO A 335 2.32 27.39 -29.96
N LYS A 336 2.95 28.33 -30.64
CA LYS A 336 3.91 29.30 -30.07
C LYS A 336 3.28 30.63 -29.70
N ASP A 337 2.06 30.92 -30.17
CA ASP A 337 1.36 32.19 -29.94
C ASP A 337 0.65 32.19 -28.59
N GLN A 338 1.33 32.64 -27.53
CA GLN A 338 0.83 32.68 -26.15
C GLN A 338 -0.49 33.46 -26.02
N ASN A 339 -0.65 34.57 -26.75
CA ASN A 339 -1.85 35.41 -26.66
C ASN A 339 -3.09 34.71 -27.22
N LYS A 340 -2.93 33.94 -28.31
CA LYS A 340 -4.03 33.18 -28.89
C LYS A 340 -4.31 31.92 -28.06
N ILE A 341 -3.27 31.26 -27.54
CA ILE A 341 -3.43 30.13 -26.60
C ILE A 341 -4.22 30.54 -25.37
N SER A 342 -3.93 31.70 -24.74
CA SER A 342 -4.71 32.20 -23.60
C SER A 342 -6.21 32.24 -23.90
N LYS A 343 -6.59 32.82 -25.06
CA LYS A 343 -8.00 32.91 -25.47
C LYS A 343 -8.66 31.53 -25.69
N VAL A 344 -7.91 30.55 -26.18
CA VAL A 344 -8.39 29.16 -26.31
C VAL A 344 -8.62 28.53 -24.95
N LEU A 345 -7.69 28.75 -24.00
CA LEU A 345 -7.76 28.18 -22.65
C LEU A 345 -8.86 28.83 -21.77
N GLU A 346 -9.19 30.10 -21.96
CA GLU A 346 -10.29 30.78 -21.25
C GLU A 346 -11.63 30.07 -21.42
N LYS A 347 -11.84 29.37 -22.52
CA LYS A 347 -13.06 28.63 -22.85
C LYS A 347 -12.88 27.12 -22.67
N LEU A 348 -11.78 26.68 -22.06
CA LEU A 348 -11.46 25.26 -21.92
C LEU A 348 -12.39 24.58 -20.91
N SER A 349 -13.16 23.64 -21.41
CA SER A 349 -13.92 22.67 -20.58
C SER A 349 -13.45 21.27 -20.96
N LEU A 350 -12.66 20.63 -20.10
CA LEU A 350 -12.11 19.30 -20.33
C LEU A 350 -12.62 18.34 -19.26
N VAL A 351 -13.29 17.26 -19.70
CA VAL A 351 -13.86 16.24 -18.84
C VAL A 351 -13.31 14.88 -19.23
N LEU A 352 -12.77 14.17 -18.24
CA LEU A 352 -12.37 12.77 -18.35
C LEU A 352 -13.45 11.89 -17.70
N LYS A 353 -14.07 10.99 -18.47
CA LYS A 353 -15.06 10.03 -17.96
C LYS A 353 -14.48 8.62 -18.02
N PRO A 354 -14.17 7.99 -16.88
CA PRO A 354 -13.73 6.60 -16.85
C PRO A 354 -14.82 5.68 -17.44
N THR A 355 -14.42 4.71 -18.27
CA THR A 355 -15.25 3.59 -18.71
C THR A 355 -14.54 2.30 -18.36
N LYS A 356 -15.19 1.13 -18.52
CA LYS A 356 -14.57 -0.17 -18.24
C LYS A 356 -13.29 -0.43 -19.04
N THR A 357 -13.18 0.09 -20.24
CA THR A 357 -12.05 -0.21 -21.15
C THR A 357 -11.18 0.98 -21.50
N THR A 358 -11.73 2.21 -21.41
CA THR A 358 -11.04 3.43 -21.83
C THR A 358 -11.44 4.60 -20.93
N THR A 359 -10.75 5.74 -21.08
CA THR A 359 -11.22 7.01 -20.55
C THR A 359 -11.75 7.84 -21.70
N LYS A 360 -13.04 8.17 -21.68
CA LYS A 360 -13.62 9.12 -22.62
C LYS A 360 -13.11 10.52 -22.34
N VAL A 361 -12.66 11.18 -23.38
CA VAL A 361 -12.15 12.55 -23.33
C VAL A 361 -13.15 13.47 -24.03
N ILE A 362 -13.68 14.42 -23.28
CA ILE A 362 -14.65 15.39 -23.79
C ILE A 362 -14.04 16.78 -23.61
N ILE A 363 -13.91 17.54 -24.70
CA ILE A 363 -13.40 18.90 -24.70
C ILE A 363 -14.43 19.84 -25.33
N ASN A 364 -14.83 20.88 -24.60
CA ASN A 364 -15.85 21.85 -25.02
C ASN A 364 -17.14 21.18 -25.55
N GLY A 365 -17.57 20.10 -24.89
CA GLY A 365 -18.74 19.33 -25.25
C GLY A 365 -18.55 18.27 -26.35
N ASN A 366 -17.41 18.23 -27.01
CA ASN A 366 -17.11 17.27 -28.07
C ASN A 366 -16.34 16.06 -27.51
N GLU A 367 -16.80 14.82 -27.78
CA GLU A 367 -16.04 13.62 -27.49
C GLU A 367 -14.90 13.45 -28.49
N VAL A 368 -13.66 13.48 -28.02
CA VAL A 368 -12.44 13.48 -28.86
C VAL A 368 -11.53 12.27 -28.57
N THR A 369 -12.03 11.24 -27.91
CA THR A 369 -11.28 10.09 -27.40
C THR A 369 -10.34 9.46 -28.44
N GLU A 370 -10.81 9.30 -29.67
CA GLU A 370 -10.00 8.75 -30.77
C GLU A 370 -9.24 9.86 -31.51
N ALA A 371 -9.86 11.02 -31.70
CA ALA A 371 -9.26 12.14 -32.46
C ALA A 371 -7.93 12.63 -31.85
N ILE A 372 -7.81 12.61 -30.53
CA ILE A 372 -6.58 13.02 -29.82
C ILE A 372 -5.39 12.07 -30.02
N ARG A 373 -5.59 10.94 -30.68
CA ARG A 373 -4.55 9.94 -31.00
C ARG A 373 -4.05 10.03 -32.43
N SER A 374 -4.58 10.96 -33.22
CA SER A 374 -4.16 11.16 -34.60
C SER A 374 -2.66 11.47 -34.72
N PRO A 375 -2.01 11.15 -35.85
CA PRO A 375 -0.62 11.53 -36.11
C PRO A 375 -0.38 13.03 -36.02
N SER A 376 -1.32 13.86 -36.47
CA SER A 376 -1.23 15.32 -36.43
C SER A 376 -1.17 15.85 -35.01
N VAL A 377 -2.09 15.42 -34.13
CA VAL A 377 -2.05 15.76 -32.68
C VAL A 377 -0.76 15.26 -32.04
N THR A 378 -0.33 14.04 -32.40
CA THR A 378 0.89 13.43 -31.83
C THR A 378 2.14 14.25 -32.18
N SER A 379 2.21 14.85 -33.35
CA SER A 379 3.35 15.67 -33.79
C SER A 379 3.48 16.98 -33.01
N ILE A 380 2.37 17.60 -32.61
CA ILE A 380 2.37 18.92 -31.95
C ILE A 380 2.25 18.84 -30.41
N VAL A 381 1.79 17.73 -29.85
CA VAL A 381 1.53 17.61 -28.39
C VAL A 381 2.75 17.93 -27.56
N SER A 382 3.94 17.55 -27.98
CA SER A 382 5.17 17.84 -27.24
C SER A 382 5.45 19.33 -27.16
N LEU A 383 5.22 20.08 -28.25
CA LEU A 383 5.34 21.54 -28.29
C LEU A 383 4.27 22.22 -27.42
N VAL A 384 3.01 21.76 -27.51
CA VAL A 384 1.91 22.28 -26.68
C VAL A 384 2.18 22.05 -25.20
N ALA A 385 2.73 20.89 -24.84
CA ALA A 385 3.09 20.55 -23.45
C ALA A 385 4.28 21.37 -22.90
N THR A 386 5.02 22.12 -23.72
CA THR A 386 6.04 23.06 -23.23
C THR A 386 5.47 24.44 -22.90
N GLN A 387 4.24 24.76 -23.36
CA GLN A 387 3.67 26.09 -23.18
C GLN A 387 3.28 26.34 -21.71
N PRO A 388 3.77 27.44 -21.10
CA PRO A 388 3.52 27.71 -19.68
C PRO A 388 2.02 27.80 -19.34
N LEU A 389 1.24 28.51 -20.14
CA LEU A 389 -0.20 28.70 -19.91
C LEU A 389 -0.97 27.37 -19.98
N VAL A 390 -0.61 26.48 -20.93
CA VAL A 390 -1.23 25.16 -21.03
C VAL A 390 -0.90 24.32 -19.79
N ARG A 391 0.34 24.36 -19.35
CA ARG A 391 0.76 23.63 -18.14
C ARG A 391 0.05 24.12 -16.89
N GLU A 392 -0.03 25.43 -16.70
CA GLU A 392 -0.72 26.03 -15.57
C GLU A 392 -2.20 25.61 -15.52
N ALA A 393 -2.91 25.77 -16.64
CA ALA A 393 -4.32 25.39 -16.75
C ALA A 393 -4.55 23.91 -16.45
N LEU A 394 -3.77 23.01 -17.08
CA LEU A 394 -3.93 21.57 -16.90
C LEU A 394 -3.46 21.10 -15.53
N THR A 395 -2.38 21.64 -14.97
CA THR A 395 -1.93 21.29 -13.61
C THR A 395 -2.96 21.68 -12.56
N THR A 396 -3.58 22.87 -12.70
CA THR A 396 -4.66 23.30 -11.82
C THR A 396 -5.85 22.34 -11.88
N GLN A 397 -6.25 21.93 -13.07
CA GLN A 397 -7.34 20.97 -13.25
C GLN A 397 -7.00 19.58 -12.71
N GLN A 398 -5.77 19.10 -12.93
CA GLN A 398 -5.29 17.82 -12.39
C GLN A 398 -5.29 17.82 -10.85
N LYS A 399 -4.84 18.91 -10.22
CA LYS A 399 -4.88 19.08 -8.77
C LYS A 399 -6.32 19.04 -8.24
N ALA A 400 -7.24 19.75 -8.89
CA ALA A 400 -8.66 19.71 -8.52
C ALA A 400 -9.25 18.28 -8.63
N MET A 401 -8.91 17.52 -9.67
CA MET A 401 -9.31 16.11 -9.80
C MET A 401 -8.76 15.23 -8.66
N GLY A 402 -7.62 15.61 -8.09
CA GLY A 402 -6.96 14.89 -7.00
C GLY A 402 -7.39 15.30 -5.58
N GLU A 403 -8.24 16.31 -5.40
CA GLU A 403 -8.62 16.81 -4.06
C GLU A 403 -9.17 15.73 -3.12
N SER A 404 -9.98 14.83 -3.64
CA SER A 404 -10.52 13.70 -2.87
C SER A 404 -9.56 12.50 -2.77
N GLY A 405 -8.48 12.50 -3.55
CA GLY A 405 -7.57 11.37 -3.70
C GLY A 405 -8.26 10.12 -4.28
N GLY A 406 -7.68 8.95 -3.98
CA GLY A 406 -8.22 7.66 -4.47
C GLY A 406 -7.95 7.44 -5.95
N LEU A 407 -6.82 7.97 -6.47
CA LEU A 407 -6.49 7.91 -7.88
C LEU A 407 -5.04 7.47 -8.14
N VAL A 408 -4.84 6.93 -9.33
CA VAL A 408 -3.52 6.71 -9.94
C VAL A 408 -3.39 7.65 -11.13
N ALA A 409 -2.43 8.56 -11.07
CA ALA A 409 -2.14 9.49 -12.15
C ALA A 409 -0.86 9.09 -12.89
N GLU A 410 -0.91 9.08 -14.20
CA GLU A 410 0.29 8.88 -15.03
C GLU A 410 0.70 10.14 -15.77
N GLY A 411 2.01 10.31 -15.94
CA GLY A 411 2.52 11.46 -16.68
C GLY A 411 4.04 11.50 -16.82
N ARG A 412 4.58 12.72 -16.66
CA ARG A 412 6.01 13.02 -16.72
C ARG A 412 6.53 13.73 -15.46
N ASP A 413 5.64 14.40 -14.77
CA ASP A 413 5.92 15.31 -13.67
C ASP A 413 4.84 15.23 -12.57
N ILE A 414 4.14 14.09 -12.51
CA ILE A 414 3.06 13.88 -11.55
C ILE A 414 3.59 13.92 -10.12
N GLY A 415 4.63 13.14 -9.83
CA GLY A 415 5.23 13.05 -8.51
C GLY A 415 6.16 14.22 -8.14
N THR A 416 6.44 15.14 -9.10
CA THR A 416 7.32 16.30 -8.85
C THR A 416 6.56 17.62 -8.81
N ALA A 417 5.53 17.79 -9.65
CA ALA A 417 4.83 19.06 -9.82
C ALA A 417 3.32 19.01 -9.55
N VAL A 418 2.63 17.95 -9.97
CA VAL A 418 1.17 17.84 -9.82
C VAL A 418 0.81 17.37 -8.43
N PHE A 419 1.30 16.20 -8.00
CA PHE A 419 1.07 15.59 -6.70
C PHE A 419 2.41 15.27 -5.99
N PRO A 420 3.16 16.30 -5.57
CA PRO A 420 4.44 16.11 -4.89
C PRO A 420 4.29 15.44 -3.51
N ASP A 421 3.09 15.37 -2.99
CA ASP A 421 2.67 14.72 -1.75
C ASP A 421 1.98 13.37 -1.96
N ALA A 422 2.06 12.77 -3.18
CA ALA A 422 1.54 11.43 -3.45
C ALA A 422 2.19 10.38 -2.54
N GLU A 423 1.38 9.49 -1.99
CA GLU A 423 1.80 8.46 -1.02
C GLU A 423 2.73 7.42 -1.64
N LEU A 424 2.54 7.12 -2.92
CA LEU A 424 3.45 6.29 -3.70
C LEU A 424 3.84 7.00 -4.99
N LYS A 425 5.14 7.10 -5.24
CA LYS A 425 5.69 7.62 -6.48
C LYS A 425 6.54 6.56 -7.15
N ILE A 426 6.26 6.30 -8.42
CA ILE A 426 6.98 5.33 -9.24
C ILE A 426 7.52 6.05 -10.48
N PHE A 427 8.80 5.83 -10.76
CA PHE A 427 9.41 6.20 -12.02
C PHE A 427 9.56 4.94 -12.86
N LEU A 428 8.58 4.71 -13.75
CA LEU A 428 8.51 3.54 -14.60
C LEU A 428 9.29 3.78 -15.88
N THR A 429 10.31 2.97 -16.14
CA THR A 429 11.20 3.12 -17.29
C THR A 429 11.51 1.78 -17.97
N ALA A 430 12.03 1.85 -19.16
CA ALA A 430 12.61 0.73 -19.90
C ALA A 430 13.72 1.26 -20.83
N SER A 431 14.62 0.39 -21.25
CA SER A 431 15.66 0.75 -22.22
C SER A 431 15.04 1.31 -23.51
N THR A 432 15.75 2.20 -24.20
CA THR A 432 15.29 2.75 -25.47
C THR A 432 15.02 1.65 -26.50
N THR A 433 15.80 0.58 -26.47
CA THR A 433 15.64 -0.60 -27.33
C THR A 433 14.33 -1.32 -27.05
N GLU A 434 13.99 -1.58 -25.79
CA GLU A 434 12.75 -2.24 -25.41
C GLU A 434 11.53 -1.37 -25.74
N ARG A 435 11.62 -0.07 -25.53
CA ARG A 435 10.55 0.89 -25.88
C ARG A 435 10.32 0.97 -27.39
N ALA A 436 11.38 0.94 -28.20
CA ALA A 436 11.27 0.88 -29.65
C ALA A 436 10.63 -0.43 -30.11
N ARG A 437 10.99 -1.56 -29.50
CA ARG A 437 10.38 -2.86 -29.77
C ARG A 437 8.87 -2.86 -29.46
N ARG A 438 8.47 -2.36 -28.29
CA ARG A 438 7.05 -2.22 -27.91
C ARG A 438 6.29 -1.32 -28.88
N ARG A 439 6.85 -0.17 -29.24
CA ARG A 439 6.23 0.78 -30.17
C ARG A 439 6.06 0.18 -31.56
N MET A 440 7.02 -0.59 -32.03
CA MET A 440 6.95 -1.29 -33.32
C MET A 440 5.79 -2.29 -33.32
N ILE A 441 5.63 -3.07 -32.27
CA ILE A 441 4.53 -4.03 -32.12
C ILE A 441 3.19 -3.29 -32.09
N ASP A 442 3.08 -2.21 -31.33
CA ASP A 442 1.84 -1.41 -31.25
C ASP A 442 1.43 -0.86 -32.62
N LEU A 443 2.37 -0.34 -33.40
CA LEU A 443 2.10 0.18 -34.74
C LEU A 443 1.65 -0.93 -35.71
N GLN A 444 2.30 -2.10 -35.66
CA GLN A 444 1.89 -3.25 -36.47
C GLN A 444 0.49 -3.72 -36.11
N ASN A 445 0.14 -3.80 -34.81
CA ASN A 445 -1.20 -4.17 -34.34
C ASN A 445 -2.29 -3.17 -34.77
N GLN A 446 -1.90 -1.89 -35.00
CA GLN A 446 -2.78 -0.85 -35.53
C GLN A 446 -2.88 -0.85 -37.06
N GLY A 447 -2.22 -1.80 -37.75
CA GLY A 447 -2.27 -1.94 -39.20
C GLY A 447 -1.31 -1.06 -39.97
N PHE A 448 -0.37 -0.37 -39.32
CA PHE A 448 0.66 0.40 -40.00
C PHE A 448 1.76 -0.51 -40.56
N ALA A 449 2.38 -0.10 -41.66
CA ALA A 449 3.56 -0.77 -42.21
C ALA A 449 4.67 -0.83 -41.14
N LYS A 450 5.49 -1.89 -41.18
CA LYS A 450 6.59 -2.07 -40.23
C LYS A 450 7.57 -0.90 -40.32
N PRO A 451 7.67 -0.06 -39.29
CA PRO A 451 8.58 1.07 -39.30
C PRO A 451 10.04 0.61 -39.16
N ASP A 452 10.96 1.45 -39.58
CA ASP A 452 12.39 1.24 -39.33
C ASP A 452 12.69 1.30 -37.83
N PHE A 453 13.35 0.28 -37.31
CA PHE A 453 13.61 0.14 -35.88
C PHE A 453 14.59 1.21 -35.35
N ASP A 454 15.61 1.54 -36.12
CA ASP A 454 16.63 2.52 -35.72
C ASP A 454 16.06 3.94 -35.75
N ASN A 455 15.20 4.24 -36.71
CA ASN A 455 14.46 5.50 -36.77
C ASN A 455 13.54 5.66 -35.54
N LEU A 456 12.77 4.62 -35.18
CA LEU A 456 11.94 4.62 -33.95
C LEU A 456 12.78 4.84 -32.69
N LYS A 457 13.93 4.21 -32.64
CA LYS A 457 14.84 4.34 -31.48
C LYS A 457 15.40 5.77 -31.39
N GLN A 458 15.68 6.40 -32.52
CA GLN A 458 16.16 7.78 -32.59
C GLN A 458 15.05 8.77 -32.19
N GLU A 459 13.84 8.62 -32.73
CA GLU A 459 12.66 9.42 -32.33
C GLU A 459 12.39 9.36 -30.81
N ILE A 460 12.52 8.17 -30.22
CA ILE A 460 12.36 7.98 -28.77
C ILE A 460 13.44 8.73 -27.99
N LYS A 461 14.70 8.69 -28.44
CA LYS A 461 15.80 9.45 -27.80
C LYS A 461 15.58 10.95 -27.86
N GLU A 462 15.16 11.47 -29.03
CA GLU A 462 14.88 12.89 -29.23
C GLU A 462 13.74 13.35 -28.33
N ARG A 463 12.68 12.56 -28.24
CA ARG A 463 11.56 12.84 -27.34
C ARG A 463 11.97 12.82 -25.87
N ASP A 464 12.79 11.84 -25.44
CA ASP A 464 13.33 11.80 -24.09
C ASP A 464 14.19 13.03 -23.77
N HIS A 465 14.98 13.47 -24.75
CA HIS A 465 15.78 14.68 -24.60
C HIS A 465 14.89 15.92 -24.43
N MET A 466 13.87 16.06 -25.26
CA MET A 466 12.89 17.16 -25.12
C MET A 466 12.16 17.11 -23.77
N ASP A 467 11.72 15.91 -23.30
CA ASP A 467 11.03 15.76 -22.03
C ASP A 467 11.94 16.11 -20.84
N LYS A 468 13.24 15.80 -20.89
CA LYS A 468 14.23 16.10 -19.85
C LYS A 468 14.74 17.54 -19.85
N SER A 469 14.85 18.16 -21.03
CA SER A 469 15.43 19.51 -21.19
C SER A 469 14.42 20.66 -21.04
N ARG A 470 13.14 20.35 -20.76
CA ARG A 470 12.12 21.38 -20.52
C ARG A 470 12.51 22.29 -19.35
N SER A 471 12.33 23.59 -19.53
CA SER A 471 12.53 24.57 -18.45
C SER A 471 11.48 24.46 -17.35
N LEU A 472 10.24 24.05 -17.70
CA LEU A 472 9.13 23.85 -16.78
C LEU A 472 8.81 22.37 -16.64
N SER A 473 8.81 21.87 -15.42
CA SER A 473 8.47 20.49 -15.07
C SER A 473 9.16 19.44 -15.96
N PRO A 474 10.50 19.38 -15.96
CA PRO A 474 11.24 18.39 -16.72
C PRO A 474 10.90 16.98 -16.26
N LEU A 475 11.08 15.99 -17.14
CA LEU A 475 10.96 14.58 -16.79
C LEU A 475 12.15 14.17 -15.91
N ILE A 476 11.97 14.24 -14.61
CA ILE A 476 12.93 13.81 -13.59
C ILE A 476 12.28 12.88 -12.59
N LYS A 477 13.06 11.93 -12.10
CA LYS A 477 12.61 11.06 -11.01
C LYS A 477 12.51 11.87 -9.72
N ALA A 478 11.34 11.88 -9.07
CA ALA A 478 11.19 12.48 -7.74
C ALA A 478 12.14 11.79 -6.73
N LYS A 479 12.64 12.55 -5.74
CA LYS A 479 13.64 12.04 -4.78
C LYS A 479 13.17 10.80 -4.02
N ASP A 480 11.89 10.72 -3.74
CA ASP A 480 11.22 9.64 -3.02
C ASP A 480 10.55 8.61 -3.95
N ALA A 481 10.68 8.77 -5.27
CA ALA A 481 10.14 7.82 -6.23
C ALA A 481 10.98 6.53 -6.30
N LYS A 482 10.28 5.39 -6.34
CA LYS A 482 10.88 4.10 -6.66
C LYS A 482 11.04 3.96 -8.16
N GLU A 483 12.23 3.64 -8.60
CA GLU A 483 12.50 3.35 -10.01
C GLU A 483 12.14 1.90 -10.31
N LEU A 484 11.37 1.71 -11.40
CA LEU A 484 10.97 0.39 -11.89
C LEU A 484 11.37 0.25 -13.35
N VAL A 485 12.39 -0.56 -13.59
CA VAL A 485 12.86 -0.92 -14.94
C VAL A 485 12.09 -2.14 -15.41
N THR A 486 11.39 -2.01 -16.55
CA THR A 486 10.44 -3.04 -17.04
C THR A 486 10.98 -3.86 -18.22
N ASP A 487 12.29 -3.81 -18.48
CA ASP A 487 12.91 -4.66 -19.51
C ASP A 487 12.70 -6.14 -19.20
N GLY A 488 12.21 -6.90 -20.19
CA GLY A 488 11.94 -8.33 -20.02
C GLY A 488 10.73 -8.69 -19.15
N MET A 489 10.02 -7.73 -18.57
CA MET A 489 8.83 -7.97 -17.75
C MET A 489 7.56 -7.93 -18.61
N ASN A 490 6.63 -8.83 -18.34
CA ASN A 490 5.26 -8.75 -18.86
C ASN A 490 4.43 -7.79 -17.97
N ILE A 491 3.24 -7.43 -18.46
CA ILE A 491 2.35 -6.46 -17.79
C ILE A 491 2.00 -6.92 -16.37
N GLU A 492 1.67 -8.19 -16.18
CA GLU A 492 1.28 -8.75 -14.89
C GLU A 492 2.41 -8.64 -13.86
N GLN A 493 3.64 -8.98 -14.25
CA GLN A 493 4.82 -8.85 -13.39
C GLN A 493 5.06 -7.40 -12.96
N VAL A 494 4.86 -6.44 -13.87
CA VAL A 494 5.01 -5.02 -13.54
C VAL A 494 3.92 -4.59 -12.54
N ILE A 495 2.66 -5.01 -12.75
CA ILE A 495 1.55 -4.70 -11.83
C ILE A 495 1.80 -5.32 -10.46
N GLU A 496 2.30 -6.54 -10.38
CA GLU A 496 2.63 -7.21 -9.11
C GLU A 496 3.67 -6.42 -8.31
N VAL A 497 4.73 -5.92 -8.98
CA VAL A 497 5.74 -5.09 -8.31
C VAL A 497 5.14 -3.76 -7.82
N ILE A 498 4.30 -3.12 -8.63
CA ILE A 498 3.65 -1.87 -8.24
C ILE A 498 2.70 -2.11 -7.06
N GLU A 499 1.93 -3.19 -7.08
CA GLU A 499 1.03 -3.56 -5.99
C GLU A 499 1.81 -3.85 -4.70
N GLN A 500 2.96 -4.53 -4.80
CA GLN A 500 3.84 -4.74 -3.66
C GLN A 500 4.32 -3.41 -3.06
N LEU A 501 4.84 -2.50 -3.90
CA LEU A 501 5.28 -1.18 -3.46
C LEU A 501 4.12 -0.37 -2.84
N PHE A 502 2.91 -0.50 -3.39
CA PHE A 502 1.72 0.14 -2.84
C PHE A 502 1.38 -0.41 -1.44
N ARG A 503 1.36 -1.73 -1.28
CA ARG A 503 1.11 -2.39 0.02
C ARG A 503 2.16 -2.04 1.08
N GLU A 504 3.40 -1.79 0.67
CA GLU A 504 4.46 -1.34 1.59
C GLU A 504 4.25 0.10 2.08
N LYS A 505 3.61 0.95 1.27
CA LYS A 505 3.46 2.39 1.53
C LYS A 505 2.08 2.77 2.04
N VAL A 506 1.05 2.05 1.64
CA VAL A 506 -0.35 2.39 1.92
C VAL A 506 -1.01 1.25 2.68
N PRO A 507 -1.44 1.47 3.92
CA PRO A 507 -2.14 0.47 4.71
C PRO A 507 -3.45 0.04 4.05
N GLU A 508 -3.83 -1.24 4.21
CA GLU A 508 -5.06 -1.77 3.62
C GLU A 508 -6.32 -1.06 4.16
N GLU A 509 -6.29 -0.60 5.40
CA GLU A 509 -7.40 0.13 6.02
C GLU A 509 -7.80 1.43 5.28
N VAL A 510 -6.87 2.04 4.55
CA VAL A 510 -7.12 3.30 3.83
C VAL A 510 -7.32 3.10 2.33
N TRP A 511 -7.30 1.85 1.86
CA TRP A 511 -7.56 1.57 0.46
C TRP A 511 -9.01 1.90 0.11
N PRO A 512 -9.26 2.37 -1.10
CA PRO A 512 -10.63 2.47 -1.57
C PRO A 512 -11.23 1.05 -1.63
N THR A 513 -12.42 0.89 -1.09
CA THR A 513 -13.17 -0.35 -1.26
C THR A 513 -13.49 -0.48 -2.75
N PRO A 514 -13.16 -1.58 -3.42
CA PRO A 514 -13.57 -1.79 -4.80
C PRO A 514 -15.08 -1.57 -4.89
N SER A 515 -15.52 -0.78 -5.85
CA SER A 515 -16.94 -0.65 -6.15
C SER A 515 -17.42 -2.04 -6.61
N ASN A 516 -18.29 -2.69 -5.83
CA ASN A 516 -18.95 -3.94 -6.19
C ASN A 516 -19.71 -3.81 -7.50
#